data_74d5b93afa34b43a13fbb023fab32fd0
#
_entry.id   74d5b93afa34b43a13fbb023fab32fd0
#
_cell.length_a   1.000
_cell.length_b   1.000
_cell.length_c   1.000
_cell.angle_alpha   90.00
_cell.angle_beta   90.00
_cell.angle_gamma   90.00
#
_symmetry.space_group_name_H-M   'P 1'
#
loop_
_entity.id
_entity.type
_entity.pdbx_description
1 polymer ?
#
loop_
_entity_poly.entity_id
_entity_poly.type
_entity_poly.pdbx_seq_one_letter_code
_entity_poly.pdbx_strand_id
1 'polypeptide(L)'
;MNALFAIAALVAAAVAADKSPESPSSVPSGTWPDGKKAAFYLSFDDGCPTQTTNVFPLLEKYRIPGTFYVCPGWDLFKKYESAWSNANEYVFLGNHTMTHGKIPDKAALDRELAGCNAVIARLRPKQKGPVSFAIPAAESMHKVLEITDEEIAETYKRHNLVERWLWHGYPVQCKTIPEMEAYVDKVIESGGVGHMDFHGVGGDWLDPGLEYFEALMKKLDSRRGEIWFATHIQIYERLKNRK
;
A
#
# COMPACT_ATOMS: atom_id res chain seq x y z
N MET A 1 25.01 6.28 7.19
CA MET A 1 23.88 6.07 6.26
C MET A 1 23.35 4.63 6.23
N ASN A 2 23.97 3.65 6.90
CA ASN A 2 23.60 2.22 6.78
C ASN A 2 22.79 1.66 7.96
N ALA A 3 22.49 2.45 8.99
CA ALA A 3 21.74 1.95 10.16
C ALA A 3 20.22 2.08 10.06
N LEU A 4 19.70 3.01 9.25
CA LEU A 4 18.26 3.24 9.07
C LEU A 4 17.57 2.15 8.25
N PHE A 5 18.27 1.53 7.29
CA PHE A 5 17.68 0.47 6.47
C PHE A 5 17.56 -0.88 7.21
N ALA A 6 18.38 -1.12 8.21
CA ALA A 6 18.36 -2.37 8.98
C ALA A 6 17.15 -2.47 9.94
N ILE A 7 16.66 -1.33 10.44
CA ILE A 7 15.58 -1.30 11.45
C ILE A 7 14.21 -1.49 10.80
N ALA A 8 13.97 -0.91 9.61
CA ALA A 8 12.73 -1.17 8.88
C ALA A 8 12.59 -2.64 8.46
N ALA A 9 13.71 -3.30 8.17
CA ALA A 9 13.73 -4.74 7.87
C ALA A 9 13.48 -5.60 9.12
N LEU A 10 13.85 -5.11 10.32
CA LEU A 10 13.67 -5.87 11.56
C LEU A 10 12.22 -5.84 12.06
N VAL A 11 11.51 -4.72 11.93
CA VAL A 11 10.07 -4.62 12.29
C VAL A 11 9.22 -5.48 11.36
N ALA A 12 9.54 -5.52 10.06
CA ALA A 12 8.93 -6.44 9.11
C ALA A 12 9.21 -7.90 9.46
N ALA A 13 10.37 -8.22 10.07
CA ALA A 13 10.73 -9.57 10.44
C ALA A 13 10.00 -10.09 11.70
N ALA A 14 9.63 -9.22 12.65
CA ALA A 14 8.95 -9.63 13.88
C ALA A 14 7.46 -10.00 13.65
N VAL A 15 6.79 -9.34 12.68
CA VAL A 15 5.46 -9.74 12.21
C VAL A 15 5.52 -11.05 11.39
N ALA A 16 6.69 -11.40 10.91
CA ALA A 16 6.98 -12.57 10.07
C ALA A 16 7.15 -13.90 10.83
N ALA A 17 6.77 -14.01 12.07
CA ALA A 17 6.67 -15.31 12.77
C ALA A 17 5.60 -16.24 12.15
N ASP A 18 4.68 -15.68 11.33
CA ASP A 18 3.89 -16.45 10.37
C ASP A 18 4.50 -16.17 8.97
N LYS A 19 5.41 -17.00 8.50
CA LYS A 19 6.19 -16.95 7.25
C LYS A 19 5.76 -15.84 6.30
N SER A 20 6.50 -14.74 6.28
CA SER A 20 6.37 -13.72 5.22
C SER A 20 6.40 -14.43 3.88
N PRO A 21 5.50 -14.09 2.95
CA PRO A 21 5.59 -14.64 1.61
C PRO A 21 7.00 -14.34 1.08
N GLU A 22 7.63 -15.36 0.53
CA GLU A 22 8.98 -15.31 -0.02
C GLU A 22 9.18 -14.08 -0.93
N SER A 23 10.41 -13.60 -0.99
CA SER A 23 10.81 -12.50 -1.89
C SER A 23 10.15 -12.64 -3.28
N PRO A 24 9.74 -11.55 -3.94
CA PRO A 24 9.07 -11.59 -5.25
C PRO A 24 9.77 -12.43 -6.32
N SER A 25 11.06 -12.64 -6.17
CA SER A 25 11.90 -13.44 -7.08
C SER A 25 11.72 -14.96 -6.96
N SER A 26 10.93 -15.44 -5.98
CA SER A 26 10.77 -16.87 -5.69
C SER A 26 9.34 -17.40 -5.81
N VAL A 27 8.44 -16.63 -6.41
CA VAL A 27 7.04 -17.07 -6.58
C VAL A 27 6.95 -18.12 -7.69
N PRO A 28 6.51 -19.37 -7.40
CA PRO A 28 6.42 -20.41 -8.41
C PRO A 28 5.48 -20.07 -9.57
N SER A 29 5.81 -20.54 -10.76
CA SER A 29 4.95 -20.44 -11.95
C SER A 29 3.54 -20.98 -11.66
N GLY A 30 2.50 -20.35 -12.23
CA GLY A 30 1.11 -20.74 -12.01
C GLY A 30 0.50 -20.23 -10.70
N THR A 31 1.20 -19.36 -9.97
CA THR A 31 0.69 -18.76 -8.72
C THR A 31 -0.49 -17.85 -8.95
N TRP A 32 -0.45 -17.06 -10.01
CA TRP A 32 -1.41 -16.01 -10.24
C TRP A 32 -2.69 -16.52 -10.94
N PRO A 33 -3.86 -15.94 -10.67
CA PRO A 33 -5.11 -16.34 -11.32
C PRO A 33 -5.06 -16.21 -12.83
N ASP A 34 -5.92 -16.95 -13.52
CA ASP A 34 -6.18 -16.86 -14.96
C ASP A 34 -4.93 -16.99 -15.84
N GLY A 35 -3.92 -17.75 -15.38
CA GLY A 35 -2.67 -17.95 -16.11
C GLY A 35 -1.78 -16.71 -16.22
N LYS A 36 -2.01 -15.70 -15.38
CA LYS A 36 -1.16 -14.50 -15.32
C LYS A 36 0.27 -14.86 -14.93
N LYS A 37 1.22 -14.13 -15.48
CA LYS A 37 2.65 -14.32 -15.20
C LYS A 37 3.08 -13.69 -13.89
N ALA A 38 2.56 -12.48 -13.60
CA ALA A 38 2.93 -11.68 -12.43
C ALA A 38 1.70 -11.06 -11.76
N ALA A 39 1.85 -10.59 -10.53
CA ALA A 39 0.89 -9.72 -9.88
C ALA A 39 1.43 -8.29 -9.78
N PHE A 40 0.54 -7.30 -9.72
CA PHE A 40 0.91 -5.91 -9.52
C PHE A 40 -0.11 -5.18 -8.68
N TYR A 41 0.34 -4.38 -7.71
CA TYR A 41 -0.53 -3.50 -6.94
C TYR A 41 -0.02 -2.07 -6.89
N LEU A 42 -0.96 -1.14 -6.81
CA LEU A 42 -0.71 0.29 -6.65
C LEU A 42 -1.07 0.70 -5.23
N SER A 43 -0.25 1.54 -4.63
CA SER A 43 -0.53 2.13 -3.33
C SER A 43 -0.31 3.64 -3.34
N PHE A 44 -1.01 4.31 -2.43
CA PHE A 44 -1.03 5.76 -2.32
C PHE A 44 -1.06 6.12 -0.84
N ASP A 45 -0.05 6.83 -0.36
CA ASP A 45 0.05 7.21 1.04
C ASP A 45 -0.58 8.59 1.31
N ASP A 46 -0.88 8.87 2.58
CA ASP A 46 -1.34 10.13 3.16
C ASP A 46 -2.77 10.59 2.84
N GLY A 47 -3.43 10.04 1.84
CA GLY A 47 -4.76 10.51 1.44
C GLY A 47 -4.73 11.91 0.80
N CYS A 48 -3.75 12.19 -0.07
CA CYS A 48 -3.59 13.45 -0.78
C CYS A 48 -4.83 13.82 -1.61
N PRO A 49 -5.23 15.11 -1.69
CA PRO A 49 -6.36 15.58 -2.49
C PRO A 49 -6.31 15.13 -3.95
N THR A 50 -5.13 15.19 -4.59
CA THR A 50 -4.97 14.80 -6.00
C THR A 50 -5.23 13.31 -6.26
N GLN A 51 -5.18 12.47 -5.23
CA GLN A 51 -5.61 11.08 -5.34
C GLN A 51 -7.10 10.99 -5.70
N THR A 52 -7.94 11.85 -5.08
CA THR A 52 -9.39 11.83 -5.33
C THR A 52 -9.77 12.43 -6.69
N THR A 53 -9.02 13.44 -7.17
CA THR A 53 -9.33 14.17 -8.40
C THR A 53 -8.68 13.57 -9.65
N ASN A 54 -7.47 13.04 -9.52
CA ASN A 54 -6.65 12.59 -10.64
C ASN A 54 -6.54 11.06 -10.70
N VAL A 55 -6.34 10.40 -9.53
CA VAL A 55 -6.11 8.94 -9.52
C VAL A 55 -7.40 8.15 -9.64
N PHE A 56 -8.45 8.47 -8.86
CA PHE A 56 -9.70 7.71 -8.90
C PHE A 56 -10.30 7.54 -10.30
N PRO A 57 -10.38 8.59 -11.16
CA PRO A 57 -10.89 8.44 -12.51
C PRO A 57 -10.01 7.53 -13.39
N LEU A 58 -8.69 7.55 -13.19
CA LEU A 58 -7.76 6.69 -13.94
C LEU A 58 -7.86 5.23 -13.51
N LEU A 59 -7.98 4.95 -12.20
CA LEU A 59 -8.23 3.58 -11.73
C LEU A 59 -9.51 3.00 -12.33
N GLU A 60 -10.59 3.78 -12.34
CA GLU A 60 -11.87 3.38 -12.93
C GLU A 60 -11.76 3.16 -14.44
N LYS A 61 -11.17 4.11 -15.17
CA LYS A 61 -10.95 4.03 -16.62
C LYS A 61 -10.21 2.76 -17.01
N TYR A 62 -9.13 2.45 -16.28
CA TYR A 62 -8.30 1.29 -16.57
C TYR A 62 -8.70 0.02 -15.80
N ARG A 63 -9.70 0.08 -14.92
CA ARG A 63 -10.14 -1.05 -14.08
C ARG A 63 -8.96 -1.71 -13.36
N ILE A 64 -8.13 -0.90 -12.73
CA ILE A 64 -6.97 -1.33 -11.94
C ILE A 64 -7.21 -0.88 -10.50
N PRO A 65 -7.18 -1.79 -9.49
CA PRO A 65 -7.39 -1.40 -8.10
C PRO A 65 -6.17 -0.70 -7.51
N GLY A 66 -6.43 0.23 -6.60
CA GLY A 66 -5.42 0.90 -5.78
C GLY A 66 -5.75 0.84 -4.29
N THR A 67 -4.72 0.75 -3.44
CA THR A 67 -4.85 0.81 -1.98
C THR A 67 -4.38 2.18 -1.49
N PHE A 68 -5.23 2.89 -0.79
CA PHE A 68 -5.00 4.25 -0.29
C PHE A 68 -4.82 4.21 1.22
N TYR A 69 -3.61 4.45 1.69
CA TYR A 69 -3.28 4.49 3.11
C TYR A 69 -3.57 5.89 3.64
N VAL A 70 -4.65 5.99 4.42
CA VAL A 70 -5.24 7.28 4.79
C VAL A 70 -4.96 7.63 6.26
N CYS A 71 -4.84 8.94 6.50
CA CYS A 71 -4.70 9.55 7.83
C CYS A 71 -5.96 10.37 8.16
N PRO A 72 -7.04 9.73 8.65
CA PRO A 72 -8.35 10.41 8.77
C PRO A 72 -8.40 11.56 9.78
N GLY A 73 -7.41 11.66 10.66
CA GLY A 73 -7.28 12.77 11.61
C GLY A 73 -6.89 14.10 10.98
N TRP A 74 -6.31 14.07 9.79
CA TRP A 74 -5.90 15.29 9.11
C TRP A 74 -7.08 16.10 8.59
N ASP A 75 -7.01 17.40 8.73
CA ASP A 75 -8.06 18.31 8.24
C ASP A 75 -8.19 18.26 6.72
N LEU A 76 -7.09 17.98 6.04
CA LEU A 76 -7.07 17.78 4.61
C LEU A 76 -7.90 16.56 4.19
N PHE A 77 -7.76 15.42 4.88
CA PHE A 77 -8.59 14.24 4.63
C PHE A 77 -10.08 14.53 4.89
N LYS A 78 -10.40 15.17 6.03
CA LYS A 78 -11.78 15.54 6.41
C LYS A 78 -12.45 16.43 5.37
N LYS A 79 -11.69 17.36 4.78
CA LYS A 79 -12.20 18.24 3.71
C LYS A 79 -12.66 17.46 2.47
N TYR A 80 -12.02 16.34 2.16
CA TYR A 80 -12.31 15.48 1.01
C TYR A 80 -13.06 14.20 1.40
N GLU A 81 -13.53 14.04 2.62
CA GLU A 81 -14.16 12.80 3.12
C GLU A 81 -15.31 12.32 2.23
N SER A 82 -16.09 13.23 1.66
CA SER A 82 -17.16 12.87 0.72
C SER A 82 -16.63 12.14 -0.54
N ALA A 83 -15.49 12.56 -1.07
CA ALA A 83 -14.89 11.89 -2.21
C ALA A 83 -14.43 10.47 -1.84
N TRP A 84 -13.85 10.28 -0.65
CA TRP A 84 -13.45 8.97 -0.14
C TRP A 84 -14.66 8.04 0.07
N SER A 85 -15.77 8.58 0.61
CA SER A 85 -17.01 7.82 0.83
C SER A 85 -17.66 7.38 -0.47
N ASN A 86 -17.63 8.21 -1.50
CA ASN A 86 -18.24 7.96 -2.81
C ASN A 86 -17.26 7.39 -3.86
N ALA A 87 -16.06 6.99 -3.44
CA ALA A 87 -15.07 6.45 -4.35
C ALA A 87 -15.57 5.18 -5.06
N ASN A 88 -15.14 5.00 -6.32
CA ASN A 88 -15.49 3.85 -7.14
C ASN A 88 -15.00 2.51 -6.56
N GLU A 89 -15.34 1.41 -7.20
CA GLU A 89 -15.04 0.05 -6.74
C GLU A 89 -13.55 -0.35 -6.80
N TYR A 90 -12.74 0.43 -7.53
CA TYR A 90 -11.28 0.21 -7.65
C TYR A 90 -10.48 0.87 -6.52
N VAL A 91 -11.14 1.62 -5.64
CA VAL A 91 -10.52 2.32 -4.51
C VAL A 91 -10.69 1.52 -3.22
N PHE A 92 -9.58 1.08 -2.64
CA PHE A 92 -9.53 0.36 -1.37
C PHE A 92 -8.78 1.20 -0.34
N LEU A 93 -9.32 1.32 0.88
CA LEU A 93 -8.66 2.07 1.94
C LEU A 93 -7.75 1.17 2.77
N GLY A 94 -6.58 1.66 3.09
CA GLY A 94 -5.61 1.10 4.01
C GLY A 94 -5.39 2.02 5.21
N ASN A 95 -4.88 1.47 6.29
CA ASN A 95 -4.60 2.20 7.52
C ASN A 95 -3.19 2.80 7.44
N HIS A 96 -3.09 4.12 7.68
CA HIS A 96 -1.82 4.84 7.80
C HIS A 96 -1.73 5.58 9.14
N THR A 97 -2.28 5.00 10.20
CA THR A 97 -2.61 5.61 11.48
C THR A 97 -3.68 6.70 11.39
N MET A 98 -4.17 7.17 12.53
CA MET A 98 -5.19 8.23 12.54
C MET A 98 -4.61 9.60 12.19
N THR A 99 -3.44 9.90 12.73
CA THR A 99 -2.87 11.26 12.69
C THR A 99 -1.51 11.37 12.01
N HIS A 100 -0.88 10.25 11.62
CA HIS A 100 0.51 10.21 11.14
C HIS A 100 1.50 10.85 12.15
N GLY A 101 1.08 10.94 13.40
CA GLY A 101 1.84 11.59 14.47
C GLY A 101 2.79 10.66 15.20
N LYS A 102 3.49 11.22 16.19
CA LYS A 102 4.33 10.43 17.09
C LYS A 102 3.48 9.49 17.93
N ILE A 103 3.94 8.27 18.11
CA ILE A 103 3.31 7.24 18.93
C ILE A 103 4.18 7.00 20.16
N PRO A 104 3.85 7.62 21.30
CA PRO A 104 4.70 7.59 22.49
C PRO A 104 4.63 6.27 23.28
N ASP A 105 3.54 5.50 23.14
CA ASP A 105 3.30 4.29 23.90
C ASP A 105 2.32 3.33 23.19
N LYS A 106 2.18 2.12 23.73
CA LYS A 106 1.27 1.09 23.22
C LYS A 106 -0.20 1.53 23.17
N ALA A 107 -0.64 2.32 24.14
CA ALA A 107 -2.03 2.80 24.18
C ALA A 107 -2.27 3.84 23.06
N ALA A 108 -1.27 4.66 22.75
CA ALA A 108 -1.32 5.57 21.61
C ALA A 108 -1.36 4.79 20.29
N LEU A 109 -0.52 3.77 20.12
CA LEU A 109 -0.54 2.90 18.94
C LEU A 109 -1.93 2.28 18.75
N ASP A 110 -2.49 1.72 19.80
CA ASP A 110 -3.81 1.09 19.78
C ASP A 110 -4.90 2.09 19.34
N ARG A 111 -4.91 3.30 19.89
CA ARG A 111 -5.87 4.36 19.51
C ARG A 111 -5.71 4.81 18.06
N GLU A 112 -4.48 4.99 17.60
CA GLU A 112 -4.16 5.41 16.23
C GLU A 112 -4.68 4.38 15.20
N LEU A 113 -4.41 3.10 15.44
CA LEU A 113 -4.84 2.03 14.55
C LEU A 113 -6.35 1.78 14.61
N ALA A 114 -6.92 1.74 15.82
CA ALA A 114 -8.36 1.56 16.00
C ALA A 114 -9.17 2.72 15.39
N GLY A 115 -8.73 3.97 15.62
CA GLY A 115 -9.40 5.15 15.10
C GLY A 115 -9.43 5.16 13.57
N CYS A 116 -8.31 4.90 12.93
CA CYS A 116 -8.23 4.82 11.48
C CYS A 116 -9.11 3.68 10.92
N ASN A 117 -9.03 2.47 11.50
CA ASN A 117 -9.88 1.34 11.09
C ASN A 117 -11.38 1.66 11.20
N ALA A 118 -11.80 2.35 12.25
CA ALA A 118 -13.20 2.75 12.43
C ALA A 118 -13.68 3.68 11.31
N VAL A 119 -12.85 4.63 10.90
CA VAL A 119 -13.16 5.52 9.75
C VAL A 119 -13.21 4.73 8.45
N ILE A 120 -12.23 3.86 8.19
CA ILE A 120 -12.21 3.00 6.99
C ILE A 120 -13.51 2.16 6.91
N ALA A 121 -13.87 1.49 8.01
CA ALA A 121 -15.09 0.67 8.06
C ALA A 121 -16.37 1.48 7.80
N ARG A 122 -16.42 2.72 8.27
CA ARG A 122 -17.55 3.65 8.03
C ARG A 122 -17.63 4.10 6.57
N LEU A 123 -16.49 4.46 5.98
CA LEU A 123 -16.44 4.98 4.60
C LEU A 123 -16.58 3.87 3.56
N ARG A 124 -16.06 2.69 3.84
CA ARG A 124 -16.06 1.54 2.91
C ARG A 124 -16.70 0.30 3.56
N PRO A 125 -18.00 0.32 3.89
CA PRO A 125 -18.67 -0.75 4.61
C PRO A 125 -18.71 -2.09 3.86
N LYS A 126 -18.47 -2.07 2.56
CA LYS A 126 -18.35 -3.28 1.72
C LYS A 126 -16.95 -3.88 1.70
N GLN A 127 -15.91 -3.13 2.08
CA GLN A 127 -14.55 -3.62 2.20
C GLN A 127 -14.45 -4.48 3.47
N LYS A 128 -14.32 -5.79 3.31
CA LYS A 128 -14.28 -6.78 4.41
C LYS A 128 -12.92 -7.46 4.46
N GLY A 129 -12.65 -8.14 5.58
CA GLY A 129 -11.41 -8.87 5.80
C GLY A 129 -10.33 -8.03 6.49
N PRO A 130 -9.06 -8.42 6.36
CA PRO A 130 -7.93 -7.67 6.90
C PRO A 130 -7.82 -6.30 6.25
N VAL A 131 -7.31 -5.32 7.01
CA VAL A 131 -7.00 -3.99 6.50
C VAL A 131 -5.51 -3.92 6.18
N SER A 132 -5.16 -3.47 4.99
CA SER A 132 -3.76 -3.19 4.65
C SER A 132 -3.24 -2.03 5.48
N PHE A 133 -2.03 -2.17 6.02
CA PHE A 133 -1.38 -1.16 6.83
C PHE A 133 -0.06 -0.73 6.22
N ALA A 134 0.19 0.56 6.13
CA ALA A 134 1.49 1.12 5.84
C ALA A 134 1.99 1.91 7.05
N ILE A 135 3.22 1.64 7.46
CA ILE A 135 3.86 2.40 8.54
C ILE A 135 4.07 3.84 8.04
N PRO A 136 3.58 4.87 8.76
CA PRO A 136 3.95 6.26 8.48
C PRO A 136 5.46 6.46 8.52
N ALA A 137 5.96 7.51 7.84
CA ALA A 137 7.40 7.78 7.74
C ALA A 137 8.15 7.49 9.04
N ALA A 138 9.31 6.91 8.90
CA ALA A 138 10.13 6.26 9.93
C ALA A 138 10.26 7.02 11.28
N GLU A 139 10.12 8.34 11.27
CA GLU A 139 10.18 9.14 12.50
C GLU A 139 8.98 8.98 13.43
N SER A 140 7.82 8.57 12.91
CA SER A 140 6.59 8.44 13.69
C SER A 140 6.56 7.17 14.52
N MET A 141 7.03 6.04 13.96
CA MET A 141 6.96 4.73 14.60
C MET A 141 8.26 4.33 15.30
N HIS A 142 9.43 4.70 14.76
CA HIS A 142 10.73 4.31 15.34
C HIS A 142 11.09 5.03 16.64
N LYS A 143 10.29 5.98 17.09
CA LYS A 143 10.46 6.64 18.40
C LYS A 143 9.54 6.12 19.47
N VAL A 144 8.90 4.99 19.25
CA VAL A 144 8.16 4.28 20.31
C VAL A 144 9.19 3.54 21.17
N LEU A 145 9.78 4.24 22.11
CA LEU A 145 10.88 3.77 22.95
C LEU A 145 10.46 2.71 24.01
N GLU A 146 9.17 2.41 24.13
CA GLU A 146 8.61 1.57 25.20
C GLU A 146 7.75 0.42 24.71
N ILE A 147 7.71 0.15 23.38
CA ILE A 147 6.95 -0.96 22.81
C ILE A 147 7.89 -1.94 22.11
N THR A 148 7.80 -3.23 22.45
CA THR A 148 8.58 -4.27 21.80
C THR A 148 7.99 -4.62 20.42
N ASP A 149 8.80 -5.25 19.56
CA ASP A 149 8.35 -5.72 18.25
C ASP A 149 7.19 -6.74 18.39
N GLU A 150 7.22 -7.57 19.44
CA GLU A 150 6.15 -8.51 19.75
C GLU A 150 4.85 -7.79 20.08
N GLU A 151 4.90 -6.73 20.88
CA GLU A 151 3.71 -5.94 21.25
C GLU A 151 3.14 -5.19 20.04
N ILE A 152 3.99 -4.71 19.11
CA ILE A 152 3.57 -4.13 17.85
C ILE A 152 2.84 -5.18 17.01
N ALA A 153 3.43 -6.36 16.84
CA ALA A 153 2.86 -7.46 16.08
C ALA A 153 1.50 -7.93 16.66
N GLU A 154 1.41 -8.05 17.99
CA GLU A 154 0.15 -8.37 18.66
C GLU A 154 -0.93 -7.30 18.43
N THR A 155 -0.53 -6.02 18.43
CA THR A 155 -1.45 -4.91 18.18
C THR A 155 -1.96 -4.93 16.75
N TYR A 156 -1.09 -5.16 15.75
CA TYR A 156 -1.53 -5.34 14.37
C TYR A 156 -2.50 -6.50 14.20
N LYS A 157 -2.19 -7.65 14.81
CA LYS A 157 -3.08 -8.82 14.80
C LYS A 157 -4.44 -8.53 15.42
N ARG A 158 -4.48 -7.83 16.57
CA ARG A 158 -5.74 -7.46 17.25
C ARG A 158 -6.62 -6.56 16.39
N HIS A 159 -6.01 -5.64 15.62
CA HIS A 159 -6.71 -4.75 14.70
C HIS A 159 -6.90 -5.34 13.30
N ASN A 160 -6.57 -6.62 13.09
CA ASN A 160 -6.67 -7.32 11.80
C ASN A 160 -5.95 -6.57 10.68
N LEU A 161 -4.72 -6.12 10.97
CA LEU A 161 -3.89 -5.40 10.03
C LEU A 161 -2.89 -6.34 9.36
N VAL A 162 -2.64 -6.09 8.08
CA VAL A 162 -1.56 -6.72 7.31
C VAL A 162 -0.64 -5.62 6.82
N GLU A 163 0.59 -5.61 7.34
CA GLU A 163 1.58 -4.62 6.98
C GLU A 163 2.04 -4.78 5.52
N ARG A 164 2.20 -3.67 4.81
CA ARG A 164 2.74 -3.62 3.46
C ARG A 164 4.22 -4.01 3.49
N TRP A 165 4.57 -5.13 2.83
CA TRP A 165 5.93 -5.69 2.87
C TRP A 165 6.83 -5.29 1.69
N LEU A 166 6.25 -4.78 0.60
CA LEU A 166 7.01 -4.26 -0.53
C LEU A 166 6.97 -2.74 -0.50
N TRP A 167 8.10 -2.16 -0.82
CA TRP A 167 8.20 -0.73 -1.00
C TRP A 167 9.04 -0.43 -2.24
N HIS A 168 8.35 -0.06 -3.31
CA HIS A 168 8.95 0.37 -4.55
C HIS A 168 8.14 1.54 -5.08
N GLY A 169 8.75 2.65 -5.39
CA GLY A 169 7.94 3.79 -5.76
C GLY A 169 8.71 5.00 -6.26
N TYR A 170 7.94 5.98 -6.66
CA TYR A 170 8.40 7.30 -6.99
C TYR A 170 8.66 8.11 -5.70
N PRO A 171 9.73 8.95 -5.63
CA PRO A 171 10.79 9.12 -6.65
C PRO A 171 12.03 8.24 -6.43
N VAL A 172 11.98 7.26 -5.53
CA VAL A 172 13.19 6.60 -5.02
C VAL A 172 13.75 5.59 -6.01
N GLN A 173 12.91 4.71 -6.57
CA GLN A 173 13.36 3.59 -7.41
C GLN A 173 13.08 3.80 -8.90
N CYS A 174 11.99 4.52 -9.25
CA CYS A 174 11.60 4.78 -10.63
C CYS A 174 11.31 6.27 -10.82
N LYS A 175 12.31 7.04 -11.25
CA LYS A 175 12.21 8.50 -11.40
C LYS A 175 11.69 8.94 -12.76
N THR A 176 11.89 8.12 -13.79
CA THR A 176 11.54 8.43 -15.16
C THR A 176 10.57 7.40 -15.73
N ILE A 177 9.83 7.79 -16.77
CA ILE A 177 8.91 6.88 -17.47
C ILE A 177 9.65 5.65 -18.02
N PRO A 178 10.82 5.74 -18.67
CA PRO A 178 11.57 4.57 -19.12
C PRO A 178 11.98 3.62 -17.98
N GLU A 179 12.39 4.14 -16.82
CA GLU A 179 12.71 3.31 -15.65
C GLU A 179 11.48 2.58 -15.11
N MET A 180 10.36 3.25 -15.06
CA MET A 180 9.08 2.68 -14.64
C MET A 180 8.60 1.58 -15.61
N GLU A 181 8.68 1.81 -16.92
CA GLU A 181 8.31 0.81 -17.93
C GLU A 181 9.21 -0.42 -17.86
N ALA A 182 10.52 -0.22 -17.73
CA ALA A 182 11.48 -1.31 -17.55
C ALA A 182 11.22 -2.10 -16.27
N TYR A 183 10.83 -1.42 -15.17
CA TYR A 183 10.45 -2.10 -13.93
C TYR A 183 9.23 -3.00 -14.11
N VAL A 184 8.18 -2.52 -14.79
CA VAL A 184 6.99 -3.35 -15.09
C VAL A 184 7.36 -4.58 -15.91
N ASP A 185 8.20 -4.43 -16.93
CA ASP A 185 8.66 -5.56 -17.75
C ASP A 185 9.46 -6.57 -16.93
N LYS A 186 10.38 -6.11 -16.07
CA LYS A 186 11.14 -6.95 -15.15
C LYS A 186 10.26 -7.73 -14.16
N VAL A 187 9.19 -7.11 -13.66
CA VAL A 187 8.22 -7.79 -12.80
C VAL A 187 7.56 -8.96 -13.54
N ILE A 188 7.16 -8.75 -14.79
CA ILE A 188 6.55 -9.80 -15.62
C ILE A 188 7.54 -10.92 -15.89
N GLU A 189 8.79 -10.60 -16.23
CA GLU A 189 9.85 -11.57 -16.48
C GLU A 189 10.17 -12.43 -15.25
N SER A 190 10.17 -11.81 -14.06
CA SER A 190 10.43 -12.53 -12.80
C SER A 190 9.27 -13.41 -12.34
N GLY A 191 8.05 -13.15 -12.82
CA GLY A 191 6.84 -13.83 -12.34
C GLY A 191 6.42 -13.43 -10.93
N GLY A 192 7.02 -12.40 -10.36
CA GLY A 192 6.85 -11.96 -8.98
C GLY A 192 5.70 -11.01 -8.75
N VAL A 193 5.84 -10.18 -7.71
CA VAL A 193 4.91 -9.11 -7.35
C VAL A 193 5.55 -7.77 -7.65
N GLY A 194 4.90 -6.96 -8.48
CA GLY A 194 5.23 -5.56 -8.68
C GLY A 194 4.45 -4.64 -7.75
N HIS A 195 5.07 -3.56 -7.37
CA HIS A 195 4.48 -2.53 -6.53
C HIS A 195 4.99 -1.16 -6.93
N MET A 196 4.07 -0.20 -7.04
CA MET A 196 4.41 1.22 -7.14
C MET A 196 3.65 2.00 -6.09
N ASP A 197 4.37 2.83 -5.34
CA ASP A 197 3.85 3.67 -4.27
C ASP A 197 3.92 5.14 -4.63
N PHE A 198 2.90 5.89 -4.31
CA PHE A 198 2.75 7.32 -4.61
C PHE A 198 2.20 8.09 -3.40
N HIS A 199 2.38 9.39 -3.42
CA HIS A 199 1.69 10.35 -2.56
C HIS A 199 0.77 11.21 -3.45
N GLY A 200 1.18 12.43 -3.81
CA GLY A 200 0.47 13.23 -4.79
C GLY A 200 0.60 12.71 -6.22
N VAL A 201 -0.36 13.02 -7.09
CA VAL A 201 -0.32 12.74 -8.53
C VAL A 201 -0.90 13.94 -9.31
N GLY A 202 -0.04 14.72 -9.95
CA GLY A 202 -0.40 15.97 -10.60
C GLY A 202 -0.66 17.09 -9.59
N GLY A 203 0.07 17.10 -8.49
CA GLY A 203 0.02 18.04 -7.38
C GLY A 203 0.24 17.37 -6.02
N ASP A 204 0.17 18.15 -4.96
CA ASP A 204 0.51 17.76 -3.59
C ASP A 204 2.02 17.46 -3.44
N TRP A 205 2.42 16.66 -2.42
CA TRP A 205 3.83 16.35 -2.17
C TRP A 205 4.27 15.03 -2.82
N LEU A 206 5.57 14.89 -3.09
CA LEU A 206 6.21 13.75 -3.75
C LEU A 206 5.53 13.37 -5.07
N ASP A 207 5.16 14.39 -5.83
CA ASP A 207 4.39 14.28 -7.06
C ASP A 207 5.25 13.85 -8.26
N PRO A 208 4.96 12.72 -8.93
CA PRO A 208 5.61 12.34 -10.18
C PRO A 208 5.12 13.14 -11.41
N GLY A 209 4.04 13.91 -11.24
CA GLY A 209 3.28 14.49 -12.35
C GLY A 209 2.22 13.53 -12.91
N LEU A 210 1.14 14.13 -13.41
CA LEU A 210 0.01 13.37 -13.97
C LEU A 210 0.43 12.54 -15.20
N GLU A 211 1.30 13.09 -16.06
CA GLU A 211 1.80 12.40 -17.25
C GLU A 211 2.52 11.09 -16.91
N TYR A 212 3.33 11.10 -15.86
CA TYR A 212 4.02 9.89 -15.39
C TYR A 212 3.01 8.81 -14.99
N PHE A 213 2.01 9.19 -14.19
CA PHE A 213 1.00 8.23 -13.73
C PHE A 213 0.12 7.72 -14.87
N GLU A 214 -0.25 8.58 -15.82
CA GLU A 214 -0.97 8.14 -17.02
C GLU A 214 -0.13 7.18 -17.89
N ALA A 215 1.18 7.40 -18.00
CA ALA A 215 2.08 6.49 -18.70
C ALA A 215 2.13 5.12 -18.01
N LEU A 216 2.23 5.09 -16.67
CA LEU A 216 2.16 3.86 -15.90
C LEU A 216 0.84 3.11 -16.16
N MET A 217 -0.30 3.80 -16.09
CA MET A 217 -1.61 3.17 -16.31
C MET A 217 -1.72 2.59 -17.72
N LYS A 218 -1.23 3.28 -18.74
CA LYS A 218 -1.16 2.79 -20.13
C LYS A 218 -0.26 1.57 -20.26
N LYS A 219 0.92 1.62 -19.64
CA LYS A 219 1.87 0.49 -19.63
C LYS A 219 1.25 -0.75 -18.97
N LEU A 220 0.67 -0.61 -17.79
CA LEU A 220 -0.01 -1.70 -17.09
C LEU A 220 -1.15 -2.28 -17.93
N ASP A 221 -1.99 -1.43 -18.51
CA ASP A 221 -3.11 -1.86 -19.35
C ASP A 221 -2.65 -2.62 -20.60
N SER A 222 -1.58 -2.19 -21.25
CA SER A 222 -0.99 -2.88 -22.40
C SER A 222 -0.48 -4.29 -22.08
N ARG A 223 -0.16 -4.55 -20.82
CA ARG A 223 0.32 -5.84 -20.30
C ARG A 223 -0.75 -6.61 -19.51
N ARG A 224 -2.01 -6.21 -19.60
CA ARG A 224 -3.15 -6.80 -18.88
C ARG A 224 -3.30 -8.32 -19.09
N GLY A 225 -2.91 -8.82 -20.23
CA GLY A 225 -2.88 -10.25 -20.52
C GLY A 225 -1.94 -11.04 -19.62
N GLU A 226 -0.90 -10.41 -19.06
CA GLU A 226 0.19 -11.05 -18.33
C GLU A 226 0.18 -10.73 -16.83
N ILE A 227 -0.48 -9.64 -16.41
CA ILE A 227 -0.49 -9.14 -15.03
C ILE A 227 -1.85 -9.39 -14.38
N TRP A 228 -1.84 -9.91 -13.17
CA TRP A 228 -2.97 -9.86 -12.26
C TRP A 228 -2.92 -8.57 -11.44
N PHE A 229 -3.83 -7.65 -11.73
CA PHE A 229 -3.98 -6.43 -10.94
C PHE A 229 -4.81 -6.74 -9.70
N ALA A 230 -4.26 -6.45 -8.54
CA ALA A 230 -4.88 -6.77 -7.27
C ALA A 230 -4.52 -5.73 -6.21
N THR A 231 -5.23 -5.73 -5.09
CA THR A 231 -4.83 -4.98 -3.91
C THR A 231 -3.73 -5.73 -3.14
N HIS A 232 -3.02 -5.02 -2.27
CA HIS A 232 -2.06 -5.65 -1.36
C HIS A 232 -2.67 -6.85 -0.59
N ILE A 233 -3.88 -6.69 -0.05
CA ILE A 233 -4.57 -7.77 0.70
C ILE A 233 -4.89 -8.97 -0.20
N GLN A 234 -5.37 -8.76 -1.42
CA GLN A 234 -5.68 -9.86 -2.33
C GLN A 234 -4.42 -10.67 -2.67
N ILE A 235 -3.28 -9.99 -2.88
CA ILE A 235 -1.99 -10.67 -3.12
C ILE A 235 -1.55 -11.42 -1.86
N TYR A 236 -1.62 -10.79 -0.68
CA TYR A 236 -1.30 -11.42 0.59
C TYR A 236 -2.13 -12.70 0.82
N GLU A 237 -3.44 -12.63 0.66
CA GLU A 237 -4.33 -13.78 0.83
C GLU A 237 -4.02 -14.89 -0.19
N ARG A 238 -3.74 -14.52 -1.44
CA ARG A 238 -3.34 -15.48 -2.47
C ARG A 238 -2.07 -16.22 -2.11
N LEU A 239 -1.07 -15.51 -1.60
CA LEU A 239 0.20 -16.11 -1.19
C LEU A 239 0.07 -16.95 0.09
N LYS A 240 -0.71 -16.48 1.09
CA LYS A 240 -0.96 -17.19 2.35
C LYS A 240 -1.70 -18.52 2.15
N ASN A 241 -2.66 -18.57 1.24
CA ASN A 241 -3.50 -19.74 1.00
C ASN A 241 -2.88 -20.76 0.03
N ARG A 242 -1.60 -20.62 -0.30
CA ARG A 242 -0.83 -21.62 -1.04
C ARG A 242 -0.46 -22.76 -0.08
N LYS A 243 -1.14 -23.87 -0.23
CA LYS A 243 -0.76 -25.15 0.37
C LYS A 243 -0.17 -26.07 -0.69
#